data_2b769e8ea3e8801c30f167a271286772
#
_entry.id   2b769e8ea3e8801c30f167a271286772
#
_cell.length_a   1.000
_cell.length_b   1.000
_cell.length_c   1.000
_cell.angle_alpha   90.00
_cell.angle_beta   90.00
_cell.angle_gamma   90.00
#
_symmetry.space_group_name_H-M   'P 1'
#
loop_
_entity.id
_entity.type
_entity.pdbx_description
1 polymer ?
#
loop_
_entity_poly.entity_id
_entity_poly.type
_entity_poly.pdbx_seq_one_letter_code
_entity_poly.pdbx_strand_id
1 'polypeptide(L)'
;MKITCWNPIRYALAVAALASLSGCDWVLFDSKGAVGIAQRDLILVCIGLMLIVVIPAIILSIVFPWKYRASNKNADYAPDWAHSTKIEIVVWGVPLIIIAILTAIVWKSTHELDPYRPLDVPGEPLHVQVIATDWKWVFVYPDLGIATINQLNFPVDRQVEFEITSNSTMNTFFIPQLGGQIYAMAGMRTKLHLVANEVGEYRGMSGNYSGHGFSKMNFIATASTDEDFDRWVKQVRSSAPIVFDFATFKRIAQPSHGHAVVHFAKVEPGLFKRVIDQFIGVGENAKPQVLQISEPDTSSKE
;
A
#
# COMPACT_ATOMS: atom_id res chain seq x y z
N MET A 1 37.15 29.63 -31.09
CA MET A 1 36.31 28.74 -30.29
C MET A 1 34.95 28.63 -30.99
N LYS A 2 34.71 27.56 -31.78
CA LYS A 2 33.45 27.41 -32.52
C LYS A 2 32.37 26.98 -31.51
N ILE A 3 31.46 27.91 -31.24
CA ILE A 3 30.21 27.62 -30.52
C ILE A 3 29.40 26.72 -31.47
N THR A 4 29.38 25.43 -31.23
CA THR A 4 28.56 24.49 -31.98
C THR A 4 27.12 24.92 -31.77
N CYS A 5 26.46 25.35 -32.84
CA CYS A 5 25.03 25.61 -32.86
C CYS A 5 24.31 24.37 -32.30
N TRP A 6 23.76 24.52 -31.14
CA TRP A 6 23.04 23.46 -30.46
C TRP A 6 21.77 23.20 -31.28
N ASN A 7 21.70 22.02 -31.83
CA ASN A 7 20.71 21.61 -32.80
C ASN A 7 19.30 21.64 -32.15
N PRO A 8 18.39 22.55 -32.54
CA PRO A 8 17.05 22.69 -31.94
C PRO A 8 16.25 21.38 -31.97
N ILE A 9 16.58 20.47 -32.91
CA ILE A 9 15.99 19.14 -33.02
C ILE A 9 16.33 18.28 -31.79
N ARG A 10 17.54 18.40 -31.22
CA ARG A 10 17.91 17.64 -30.01
C ARG A 10 17.14 18.11 -28.77
N TYR A 11 16.85 19.41 -28.67
CA TYR A 11 15.98 19.91 -27.58
C TYR A 11 14.55 19.51 -27.79
N ALA A 12 14.03 19.60 -29.01
CA ALA A 12 12.69 19.16 -29.32
C ALA A 12 12.52 17.66 -29.05
N LEU A 13 13.51 16.81 -29.38
CA LEU A 13 13.51 15.39 -29.05
C LEU A 13 13.61 15.12 -27.54
N ALA A 14 14.42 15.89 -26.81
CA ALA A 14 14.53 15.75 -25.34
C ALA A 14 13.22 16.19 -24.65
N VAL A 15 12.59 17.27 -25.10
CA VAL A 15 11.28 17.73 -24.60
C VAL A 15 10.18 16.73 -24.95
N ALA A 16 10.18 16.18 -26.16
CA ALA A 16 9.23 15.13 -26.57
C ALA A 16 9.42 13.84 -25.78
N ALA A 17 10.67 13.44 -25.48
CA ALA A 17 10.98 12.29 -24.63
C ALA A 17 10.55 12.53 -23.17
N LEU A 18 10.71 13.74 -22.64
CA LEU A 18 10.22 14.10 -21.31
C LEU A 18 8.68 14.15 -21.27
N ALA A 19 8.03 14.64 -22.31
CA ALA A 19 6.58 14.66 -22.42
C ALA A 19 5.96 13.27 -22.58
N SER A 20 6.67 12.31 -23.16
CA SER A 20 6.21 10.91 -23.27
C SER A 20 6.31 10.13 -21.95
N LEU A 21 7.03 10.63 -20.95
CA LEU A 21 7.09 10.07 -19.60
C LEU A 21 5.89 10.45 -18.71
N SER A 22 5.05 11.40 -19.15
CA SER A 22 3.87 11.85 -18.39
C SER A 22 2.63 10.95 -18.51
N GLY A 23 2.74 9.79 -19.14
CA GLY A 23 1.62 8.85 -19.37
C GLY A 23 1.41 7.77 -18.30
N CYS A 24 2.04 7.86 -17.13
CA CYS A 24 1.78 6.92 -16.05
C CYS A 24 0.75 7.51 -15.08
N ASP A 25 -0.43 6.93 -15.00
CA ASP A 25 -1.37 7.13 -13.90
C ASP A 25 -0.72 6.57 -12.62
N TRP A 26 -0.13 7.47 -11.87
CA TRP A 26 0.48 7.13 -10.59
C TRP A 26 -0.63 6.98 -9.55
N VAL A 27 -1.11 5.79 -9.39
CA VAL A 27 -2.22 5.39 -8.49
C VAL A 27 -2.13 6.06 -7.10
N LEU A 28 -0.92 6.18 -6.54
CA LEU A 28 -0.69 6.81 -5.24
C LEU A 28 -0.95 8.32 -5.25
N PHE A 29 -0.73 9.00 -6.39
CA PHE A 29 -0.98 10.44 -6.53
C PHE A 29 -2.41 10.76 -6.96
N ASP A 30 -3.16 9.77 -7.45
CA ASP A 30 -4.60 9.86 -7.72
C ASP A 30 -5.41 9.26 -6.57
N SER A 31 -5.14 9.72 -5.35
CA SER A 31 -5.81 9.25 -4.13
C SER A 31 -7.27 9.70 -4.10
N LYS A 32 -8.19 8.78 -3.76
CA LYS A 32 -9.65 8.95 -3.75
C LYS A 32 -10.29 8.76 -2.36
N GLY A 33 -9.48 8.73 -1.31
CA GLY A 33 -9.92 8.61 0.08
C GLY A 33 -9.25 9.65 0.96
N ALA A 34 -9.90 10.08 2.04
CA ALA A 34 -9.38 11.11 2.93
C ALA A 34 -7.98 10.77 3.47
N VAL A 35 -7.77 9.51 3.89
CA VAL A 35 -6.47 9.02 4.37
C VAL A 35 -5.43 9.03 3.26
N GLY A 36 -5.78 8.53 2.06
CA GLY A 36 -4.89 8.50 0.90
C GLY A 36 -4.47 9.90 0.45
N ILE A 37 -5.40 10.87 0.44
CA ILE A 37 -5.12 12.28 0.11
C ILE A 37 -4.15 12.87 1.12
N ALA A 38 -4.39 12.69 2.42
CA ALA A 38 -3.50 13.19 3.46
C ALA A 38 -2.09 12.59 3.36
N GLN A 39 -1.98 11.29 3.07
CA GLN A 39 -0.69 10.61 2.86
C GLN A 39 0.03 11.11 1.61
N ARG A 40 -0.68 11.33 0.49
CA ARG A 40 -0.14 11.93 -0.73
C ARG A 40 0.45 13.32 -0.45
N ASP A 41 -0.30 14.17 0.23
CA ASP A 41 0.12 15.53 0.53
C ASP A 41 1.35 15.53 1.46
N LEU A 42 1.39 14.62 2.43
CA LEU A 42 2.56 14.39 3.27
C LEU A 42 3.79 13.99 2.47
N ILE A 43 3.64 13.06 1.52
CA ILE A 43 4.73 12.63 0.62
C ILE A 43 5.26 13.82 -0.19
N LEU A 44 4.38 14.65 -0.76
CA LEU A 44 4.78 15.82 -1.55
C LEU A 44 5.53 16.85 -0.70
N VAL A 45 5.09 17.11 0.53
CA VAL A 45 5.80 18.00 1.47
C VAL A 45 7.19 17.44 1.81
N CYS A 46 7.29 16.15 2.12
CA CYS A 46 8.57 15.51 2.41
C CYS A 46 9.53 15.56 1.21
N ILE A 47 9.04 15.29 0.00
CA ILE A 47 9.83 15.42 -1.24
C ILE A 47 10.32 16.86 -1.41
N GLY A 48 9.45 17.86 -1.24
CA GLY A 48 9.82 19.27 -1.33
C GLY A 48 10.94 19.66 -0.38
N LEU A 49 10.85 19.23 0.88
CA LEU A 49 11.89 19.49 1.89
C LEU A 49 13.21 18.79 1.54
N MET A 50 13.17 17.56 1.05
CA MET A 50 14.37 16.82 0.66
C MET A 50 15.05 17.42 -0.57
N LEU A 51 14.30 17.96 -1.53
CA LEU A 51 14.84 18.59 -2.73
C LEU A 51 15.70 19.82 -2.43
N ILE A 52 15.49 20.51 -1.29
CA ILE A 52 16.33 21.63 -0.84
C ILE A 52 17.80 21.21 -0.69
N VAL A 53 18.05 19.96 -0.30
CA VAL A 53 19.41 19.41 -0.17
C VAL A 53 19.85 18.67 -1.43
N VAL A 54 18.96 17.89 -2.03
CA VAL A 54 19.28 17.02 -3.17
C VAL A 54 19.64 17.83 -4.41
N ILE A 55 18.88 18.89 -4.71
CA ILE A 55 19.15 19.72 -5.91
C ILE A 55 20.53 20.39 -5.84
N PRO A 56 20.91 21.10 -4.76
CA PRO A 56 22.27 21.65 -4.64
C PRO A 56 23.35 20.57 -4.72
N ALA A 57 23.16 19.41 -4.09
CA ALA A 57 24.11 18.32 -4.14
C ALA A 57 24.35 17.81 -5.57
N ILE A 58 23.27 17.62 -6.36
CA ILE A 58 23.36 17.23 -7.78
C ILE A 58 24.09 18.32 -8.58
N ILE A 59 23.72 19.60 -8.39
CA ILE A 59 24.34 20.72 -9.09
C ILE A 59 25.84 20.77 -8.80
N LEU A 60 26.24 20.66 -7.53
CA LEU A 60 27.64 20.70 -7.12
C LEU A 60 28.42 19.48 -7.65
N SER A 61 27.79 18.30 -7.68
CA SER A 61 28.40 17.08 -8.26
C SER A 61 28.71 17.21 -9.76
N ILE A 62 28.00 18.07 -10.47
CA ILE A 62 28.24 18.36 -11.89
C ILE A 62 29.21 19.55 -12.04
N VAL A 63 29.00 20.60 -11.27
CA VAL A 63 29.76 21.86 -11.39
C VAL A 63 31.22 21.67 -10.97
N PHE A 64 31.50 20.94 -9.87
CA PHE A 64 32.87 20.77 -9.41
C PHE A 64 33.76 19.99 -10.39
N PRO A 65 33.39 18.81 -10.91
CA PRO A 65 34.20 18.13 -11.91
C PRO A 65 34.36 18.96 -13.19
N TRP A 66 33.33 19.72 -13.57
CA TRP A 66 33.42 20.56 -14.76
C TRP A 66 34.34 21.78 -14.54
N LYS A 67 34.25 22.45 -13.37
CA LYS A 67 35.07 23.61 -13.02
C LYS A 67 36.54 23.26 -12.83
N TYR A 68 36.83 22.15 -12.14
CA TYR A 68 38.18 21.72 -11.78
C TYR A 68 38.76 20.67 -12.72
N ARG A 69 38.22 20.53 -13.94
CA ARG A 69 38.79 19.62 -14.93
C ARG A 69 40.20 20.02 -15.32
N ALA A 70 41.08 19.06 -15.64
CA ALA A 70 42.49 19.26 -15.98
C ALA A 70 42.73 20.28 -17.13
N SER A 71 41.76 20.42 -18.05
CA SER A 71 41.84 21.39 -19.16
C SER A 71 41.49 22.82 -18.76
N ASN A 72 40.97 23.09 -17.57
CA ASN A 72 40.63 24.43 -17.11
C ASN A 72 41.81 25.06 -16.34
N LYS A 73 42.57 25.86 -17.05
CA LYS A 73 43.73 26.58 -16.47
C LYS A 73 43.36 27.82 -15.62
N ASN A 74 42.06 28.21 -15.61
CA ASN A 74 41.60 29.38 -14.85
C ASN A 74 40.99 28.99 -13.48
N ALA A 75 41.04 27.73 -13.07
CA ALA A 75 40.57 27.32 -11.78
C ALA A 75 41.65 27.61 -10.70
N ASP A 76 41.21 28.21 -9.61
CA ASP A 76 42.13 28.44 -8.45
C ASP A 76 42.53 27.07 -7.87
N TYR A 77 43.83 26.87 -7.78
CA TYR A 77 44.44 25.68 -7.17
C TYR A 77 44.78 25.98 -5.71
N ALA A 78 44.03 25.40 -4.79
CA ALA A 78 44.21 25.58 -3.34
C ALA A 78 44.41 24.20 -2.65
N PRO A 79 45.60 23.59 -2.75
CA PRO A 79 45.86 22.23 -2.23
C PRO A 79 45.73 22.13 -0.72
N ASP A 80 46.00 23.20 -0.01
CA ASP A 80 45.98 23.25 1.46
C ASP A 80 44.60 23.63 2.02
N TRP A 81 43.60 23.77 1.18
CA TRP A 81 42.25 24.09 1.63
C TRP A 81 41.60 22.86 2.29
N ALA A 82 41.49 22.87 3.60
CA ALA A 82 40.99 21.74 4.39
C ALA A 82 39.74 22.07 5.20
N HIS A 83 39.44 23.36 5.45
CA HIS A 83 38.39 23.72 6.40
C HIS A 83 37.77 25.09 6.07
N SER A 84 36.46 25.22 6.28
CA SER A 84 35.72 26.48 6.22
C SER A 84 34.51 26.47 7.13
N THR A 85 34.59 27.14 8.27
CA THR A 85 33.53 27.24 9.27
C THR A 85 32.21 27.72 8.68
N LYS A 86 32.23 28.66 7.72
CA LYS A 86 31.03 29.18 7.09
C LYS A 86 30.32 28.11 6.26
N ILE A 87 31.05 27.33 5.49
CA ILE A 87 30.50 26.24 4.68
C ILE A 87 29.95 25.13 5.61
N GLU A 88 30.70 24.80 6.66
CA GLU A 88 30.30 23.77 7.63
C GLU A 88 29.01 24.14 8.36
N ILE A 89 28.84 25.38 8.80
CA ILE A 89 27.60 25.85 9.41
C ILE A 89 26.39 25.62 8.47
N VAL A 90 26.56 25.90 7.18
CA VAL A 90 25.46 25.71 6.19
C VAL A 90 25.23 24.22 5.94
N VAL A 91 26.29 23.43 5.71
CA VAL A 91 26.22 22.01 5.37
C VAL A 91 25.63 21.17 6.51
N TRP A 92 25.90 21.54 7.75
CA TRP A 92 25.33 20.87 8.93
C TRP A 92 24.00 21.49 9.39
N GLY A 93 23.90 22.84 9.34
CA GLY A 93 22.75 23.56 9.85
C GLY A 93 21.48 23.33 9.03
N VAL A 94 21.58 23.38 7.70
CA VAL A 94 20.40 23.17 6.83
C VAL A 94 19.78 21.78 7.03
N PRO A 95 20.51 20.66 6.98
CA PRO A 95 19.96 19.34 7.27
C PRO A 95 19.36 19.21 8.68
N LEU A 96 20.00 19.81 9.70
CA LEU A 96 19.46 19.77 11.07
C LEU A 96 18.11 20.47 11.17
N ILE A 97 17.94 21.62 10.52
CA ILE A 97 16.66 22.33 10.48
C ILE A 97 15.59 21.49 9.76
N ILE A 98 15.95 20.86 8.63
CA ILE A 98 15.04 19.99 7.88
C ILE A 98 14.61 18.80 8.72
N ILE A 99 15.54 18.16 9.45
CA ILE A 99 15.22 17.05 10.34
C ILE A 99 14.27 17.50 11.46
N ALA A 100 14.48 18.67 12.04
CA ALA A 100 13.56 19.20 13.07
C ALA A 100 12.15 19.42 12.53
N ILE A 101 12.03 19.98 11.31
CA ILE A 101 10.74 20.18 10.64
C ILE A 101 10.08 18.82 10.32
N LEU A 102 10.83 17.88 9.74
CA LEU A 102 10.33 16.55 9.42
C LEU A 102 9.88 15.80 10.68
N THR A 103 10.62 15.91 11.79
CA THR A 103 10.25 15.31 13.07
C THR A 103 8.90 15.82 13.55
N ALA A 104 8.67 17.13 13.49
CA ALA A 104 7.39 17.72 13.88
C ALA A 104 6.23 17.25 12.98
N ILE A 105 6.47 17.20 11.66
CA ILE A 105 5.48 16.72 10.68
C ILE A 105 5.13 15.24 10.93
N VAL A 106 6.16 14.39 11.08
CA VAL A 106 5.98 12.94 11.30
C VAL A 106 5.27 12.69 12.63
N TRP A 107 5.66 13.39 13.68
CA TRP A 107 4.99 13.27 14.98
C TRP A 107 3.48 13.53 14.87
N LYS A 108 3.11 14.64 14.25
CA LYS A 108 1.70 15.02 14.05
C LYS A 108 0.97 14.01 13.17
N SER A 109 1.51 13.71 12.00
CA SER A 109 0.85 12.83 11.02
C SER A 109 0.68 11.40 11.50
N THR A 110 1.63 10.86 12.28
CA THR A 110 1.52 9.51 12.85
C THR A 110 0.33 9.39 13.81
N HIS A 111 0.03 10.45 14.58
CA HIS A 111 -1.12 10.43 15.50
C HIS A 111 -2.44 10.73 14.78
N GLU A 112 -2.43 11.55 13.74
CA GLU A 112 -3.63 11.88 12.97
C GLU A 112 -4.06 10.77 12.01
N LEU A 113 -3.10 10.06 11.42
CA LEU A 113 -3.32 9.01 10.42
C LEU A 113 -3.15 7.60 11.01
N ASP A 114 -3.31 7.43 12.33
CA ASP A 114 -3.28 6.11 12.97
C ASP A 114 -4.41 5.24 12.38
N PRO A 115 -4.10 4.06 11.80
CA PRO A 115 -5.11 3.16 11.26
C PRO A 115 -6.20 2.72 12.24
N TYR A 116 -5.89 2.72 13.54
CA TYR A 116 -6.84 2.37 14.62
C TYR A 116 -7.77 3.52 15.01
N ARG A 117 -7.46 4.73 14.58
CA ARG A 117 -8.29 5.90 14.88
C ARG A 117 -9.48 5.95 13.93
N PRO A 118 -10.73 5.99 14.43
CA PRO A 118 -11.90 6.24 13.59
C PRO A 118 -11.78 7.58 12.86
N LEU A 119 -12.26 7.61 11.63
CA LEU A 119 -12.30 8.84 10.83
C LEU A 119 -13.48 9.70 11.31
N ASP A 120 -13.33 11.02 11.23
CA ASP A 120 -14.38 11.98 11.55
C ASP A 120 -15.32 12.13 10.34
N VAL A 121 -16.11 11.08 10.06
CA VAL A 121 -17.08 11.01 8.97
C VAL A 121 -18.46 10.79 9.58
N PRO A 122 -19.49 11.57 9.17
CA PRO A 122 -20.85 11.40 9.68
C PRO A 122 -21.45 10.01 9.35
N GLY A 123 -22.27 9.50 10.26
CA GLY A 123 -22.99 8.23 10.06
C GLY A 123 -22.36 7.03 10.74
N GLU A 124 -23.09 5.91 10.77
CA GLU A 124 -22.58 4.66 11.31
C GLU A 124 -21.59 4.01 10.35
N PRO A 125 -20.42 3.55 10.83
CA PRO A 125 -19.45 2.87 9.99
C PRO A 125 -20.01 1.57 9.42
N LEU A 126 -19.57 1.20 8.24
CA LEU A 126 -19.79 -0.14 7.69
C LEU A 126 -18.71 -1.08 8.25
N HIS A 127 -19.10 -2.11 8.98
CA HIS A 127 -18.16 -3.09 9.52
C HIS A 127 -17.88 -4.19 8.48
N VAL A 128 -16.60 -4.42 8.21
CA VAL A 128 -16.14 -5.47 7.29
C VAL A 128 -15.02 -6.26 7.95
N GLN A 129 -15.21 -7.56 8.08
CA GLN A 129 -14.18 -8.47 8.57
C GLN A 129 -13.43 -9.08 7.38
N VAL A 130 -12.09 -8.97 7.40
CA VAL A 130 -11.23 -9.39 6.31
C VAL A 130 -10.34 -10.53 6.78
N ILE A 131 -10.36 -11.65 6.05
CA ILE A 131 -9.51 -12.80 6.33
C ILE A 131 -8.61 -13.06 5.12
N ALA A 132 -7.30 -12.89 5.31
CA ALA A 132 -6.32 -13.32 4.34
C ALA A 132 -6.18 -14.84 4.39
N THR A 133 -6.23 -15.50 3.25
CA THR A 133 -5.98 -16.94 3.11
C THR A 133 -4.89 -17.15 2.07
N ASP A 134 -4.52 -18.42 1.76
CA ASP A 134 -3.53 -18.69 0.72
C ASP A 134 -4.02 -18.21 -0.65
N TRP A 135 -3.56 -17.00 -0.94
CA TRP A 135 -3.67 -16.16 -2.15
C TRP A 135 -5.08 -15.70 -2.53
N LYS A 136 -5.97 -15.51 -1.53
CA LYS A 136 -7.27 -14.87 -1.72
C LYS A 136 -7.74 -14.13 -0.49
N TRP A 137 -8.66 -13.21 -0.69
CA TRP A 137 -9.25 -12.37 0.34
C TRP A 137 -10.71 -12.75 0.57
N VAL A 138 -11.06 -12.99 1.81
CA VAL A 138 -12.45 -13.23 2.24
C VAL A 138 -12.94 -11.99 2.97
N PHE A 139 -14.07 -11.46 2.55
CA PHE A 139 -14.76 -10.32 3.15
C PHE A 139 -16.06 -10.78 3.77
N VAL A 140 -16.23 -10.56 5.06
CA VAL A 140 -17.45 -10.86 5.80
C VAL A 140 -18.08 -9.55 6.25
N TYR A 141 -19.35 -9.38 6.01
CA TYR A 141 -20.16 -8.23 6.45
C TYR A 141 -21.06 -8.72 7.59
N PRO A 142 -20.61 -8.58 8.86
CA PRO A 142 -21.32 -9.16 10.00
C PRO A 142 -22.73 -8.62 10.15
N ASP A 143 -22.93 -7.31 9.96
CA ASP A 143 -24.22 -6.64 10.10
C ASP A 143 -25.21 -7.01 8.99
N LEU A 144 -24.70 -7.39 7.80
CA LEU A 144 -25.50 -7.80 6.64
C LEU A 144 -25.68 -9.32 6.56
N GLY A 145 -24.86 -10.09 7.28
CA GLY A 145 -24.87 -11.54 7.28
C GLY A 145 -24.40 -12.19 5.98
N ILE A 146 -23.62 -11.49 5.15
CA ILE A 146 -23.12 -11.96 3.85
C ILE A 146 -21.59 -12.04 3.82
N ALA A 147 -21.02 -12.80 2.88
CA ALA A 147 -19.60 -12.81 2.62
C ALA A 147 -19.28 -12.89 1.12
N THR A 148 -18.07 -12.44 0.77
CA THR A 148 -17.55 -12.47 -0.60
C THR A 148 -16.08 -12.88 -0.62
N ILE A 149 -15.64 -13.41 -1.76
CA ILE A 149 -14.23 -13.73 -2.01
C ILE A 149 -13.73 -12.84 -3.14
N ASN A 150 -12.59 -12.17 -2.92
CA ASN A 150 -11.88 -11.32 -3.88
C ASN A 150 -12.71 -10.15 -4.45
N GLN A 151 -13.81 -9.80 -3.81
CA GLN A 151 -14.62 -8.63 -4.12
C GLN A 151 -15.04 -7.93 -2.83
N LEU A 152 -14.77 -6.64 -2.74
CA LEU A 152 -15.17 -5.77 -1.63
C LEU A 152 -16.08 -4.66 -2.19
N ASN A 153 -17.28 -4.50 -1.64
CA ASN A 153 -18.16 -3.40 -2.01
C ASN A 153 -18.54 -2.60 -0.77
N PHE A 154 -18.62 -1.28 -0.91
CA PHE A 154 -19.02 -0.37 0.16
C PHE A 154 -19.54 0.95 -0.43
N PRO A 155 -20.36 1.72 0.32
CA PRO A 155 -20.84 3.02 -0.13
C PRO A 155 -19.74 4.09 -0.04
N VAL A 156 -19.80 5.09 -0.95
CA VAL A 156 -18.97 6.31 -0.88
C VAL A 156 -19.34 7.15 0.33
N ASP A 157 -18.45 8.04 0.73
CA ASP A 157 -18.61 9.01 1.83
C ASP A 157 -19.04 8.39 3.17
N ARG A 158 -18.95 7.07 3.28
CA ARG A 158 -19.19 6.32 4.50
C ARG A 158 -17.92 5.66 4.98
N GLN A 159 -17.63 5.81 6.28
CA GLN A 159 -16.50 5.13 6.89
C GLN A 159 -16.66 3.62 6.83
N VAL A 160 -15.63 2.90 6.40
CA VAL A 160 -15.52 1.44 6.52
C VAL A 160 -14.53 1.11 7.62
N GLU A 161 -15.00 0.40 8.65
CA GLU A 161 -14.16 -0.18 9.69
C GLU A 161 -13.81 -1.61 9.31
N PHE A 162 -12.55 -1.85 9.01
CA PHE A 162 -12.03 -3.17 8.73
C PHE A 162 -11.46 -3.80 10.00
N GLU A 163 -11.90 -5.03 10.31
CA GLU A 163 -11.23 -5.93 11.23
C GLU A 163 -10.50 -7.00 10.41
N ILE A 164 -9.18 -7.10 10.57
CA ILE A 164 -8.35 -7.86 9.64
C ILE A 164 -7.56 -8.94 10.38
N THR A 165 -7.56 -10.15 9.83
CA THR A 165 -6.77 -11.29 10.32
C THR A 165 -6.24 -12.12 9.15
N SER A 166 -5.42 -13.12 9.44
CA SER A 166 -4.96 -14.12 8.46
C SER A 166 -5.24 -15.55 8.94
N ASN A 167 -5.49 -16.44 8.01
CA ASN A 167 -5.55 -17.89 8.23
C ASN A 167 -4.29 -18.61 7.70
N SER A 168 -3.30 -17.85 7.27
CA SER A 168 -2.04 -18.38 6.72
C SER A 168 -0.86 -17.51 7.16
N THR A 169 0.17 -17.39 6.34
CA THR A 169 1.30 -16.50 6.58
C THR A 169 0.84 -15.05 6.69
N MET A 170 1.69 -14.21 7.26
CA MET A 170 1.46 -12.77 7.33
C MET A 170 1.26 -12.20 5.92
N ASN A 171 0.21 -11.42 5.76
CA ASN A 171 -0.13 -10.67 4.56
C ASN A 171 -0.27 -9.19 4.89
N THR A 172 -0.46 -8.36 3.87
CA THR A 172 -0.71 -6.94 4.05
C THR A 172 -1.94 -6.55 3.23
N PHE A 173 -2.97 -6.07 3.91
CA PHE A 173 -4.15 -5.53 3.27
C PHE A 173 -3.87 -4.10 2.79
N PHE A 174 -4.04 -3.84 1.49
CA PHE A 174 -3.67 -2.57 0.89
C PHE A 174 -4.59 -2.19 -0.26
N ILE A 175 -5.16 -0.98 -0.17
CA ILE A 175 -5.91 -0.31 -1.26
C ILE A 175 -5.22 1.04 -1.51
N PRO A 176 -4.24 1.11 -2.45
CA PRO A 176 -3.33 2.25 -2.60
C PRO A 176 -4.00 3.62 -2.77
N GLN A 177 -5.15 3.66 -3.45
CA GLN A 177 -5.88 4.91 -3.70
C GLN A 177 -6.67 5.42 -2.48
N LEU A 178 -6.95 4.56 -1.50
CA LEU A 178 -7.77 4.93 -0.33
C LEU A 178 -6.93 5.19 0.92
N GLY A 179 -5.81 4.51 1.09
CA GLY A 179 -4.98 4.71 2.27
C GLY A 179 -3.81 3.75 2.37
N GLY A 180 -3.12 3.80 3.52
CA GLY A 180 -1.98 2.96 3.84
C GLY A 180 -2.36 1.49 4.02
N GLN A 181 -1.32 0.67 4.09
CA GLN A 181 -1.45 -0.77 4.29
C GLN A 181 -1.45 -1.13 5.78
N ILE A 182 -2.07 -2.27 6.11
CA ILE A 182 -2.02 -2.85 7.44
C ILE A 182 -1.76 -4.36 7.38
N TYR A 183 -1.05 -4.89 8.39
CA TYR A 183 -0.75 -6.30 8.44
C TYR A 183 -1.96 -7.15 8.83
N ALA A 184 -2.14 -8.26 8.10
CA ALA A 184 -3.05 -9.36 8.40
C ALA A 184 -2.22 -10.52 8.95
N MET A 185 -2.35 -10.82 10.25
CA MET A 185 -1.55 -11.83 10.96
C MET A 185 -2.44 -12.89 11.58
N ALA A 186 -2.01 -14.14 11.50
CA ALA A 186 -2.73 -15.26 12.12
C ALA A 186 -2.77 -15.11 13.66
N GLY A 187 -3.92 -15.36 14.27
CA GLY A 187 -4.14 -15.22 15.70
C GLY A 187 -4.27 -13.77 16.20
N MET A 188 -4.16 -12.78 15.32
CA MET A 188 -4.27 -11.36 15.67
C MET A 188 -5.45 -10.71 14.96
N ARG A 189 -5.95 -9.62 15.53
CA ARG A 189 -6.95 -8.75 14.93
C ARG A 189 -6.39 -7.34 14.83
N THR A 190 -6.23 -6.84 13.62
CA THR A 190 -5.85 -5.45 13.36
C THR A 190 -7.04 -4.66 12.85
N LYS A 191 -7.01 -3.35 13.01
CA LYS A 191 -8.07 -2.43 12.58
C LYS A 191 -7.56 -1.43 11.56
N LEU A 192 -8.40 -1.10 10.58
CA LEU A 192 -8.14 -0.08 9.59
C LEU A 192 -9.43 0.66 9.28
N HIS A 193 -9.36 1.99 9.23
CA HIS A 193 -10.49 2.83 8.85
C HIS A 193 -10.20 3.52 7.53
N LEU A 194 -11.07 3.32 6.54
CA LEU A 194 -10.97 3.97 5.24
C LEU A 194 -12.31 4.59 4.84
N VAL A 195 -12.26 5.54 3.92
CA VAL A 195 -13.40 6.13 3.24
C VAL A 195 -13.02 6.39 1.79
N ALA A 196 -13.93 6.15 0.85
CA ALA A 196 -13.78 6.59 -0.52
C ALA A 196 -14.66 7.82 -0.76
N ASN A 197 -14.11 8.84 -1.40
CA ASN A 197 -14.80 10.10 -1.69
C ASN A 197 -15.42 10.11 -3.10
N GLU A 198 -15.11 9.13 -3.92
CA GLU A 198 -15.60 9.02 -5.29
C GLU A 198 -16.10 7.60 -5.57
N VAL A 199 -17.13 7.49 -6.38
CA VAL A 199 -17.61 6.20 -6.92
C VAL A 199 -16.57 5.67 -7.89
N GLY A 200 -16.20 4.38 -7.77
CA GLY A 200 -15.22 3.77 -8.65
C GLY A 200 -14.76 2.39 -8.19
N GLU A 201 -13.90 1.80 -8.99
CA GLU A 201 -13.25 0.53 -8.69
C GLU A 201 -11.79 0.77 -8.31
N TYR A 202 -11.41 0.33 -7.14
CA TYR A 202 -10.09 0.47 -6.57
C TYR A 202 -9.44 -0.90 -6.46
N ARG A 203 -8.24 -1.02 -6.99
CA ARG A 203 -7.49 -2.27 -6.89
C ARG A 203 -6.93 -2.44 -5.49
N GLY A 204 -7.33 -3.52 -4.81
CA GLY A 204 -6.72 -3.98 -3.57
C GLY A 204 -5.75 -5.13 -3.82
N MET A 205 -4.72 -5.24 -2.98
CA MET A 205 -3.67 -6.26 -3.12
C MET A 205 -3.05 -6.62 -1.77
N SER A 206 -2.29 -7.73 -1.75
CA SER A 206 -1.35 -7.97 -0.67
C SER A 206 -0.03 -7.25 -0.97
N GLY A 207 0.52 -6.55 0.03
CA GLY A 207 1.82 -5.87 -0.06
C GLY A 207 2.98 -6.69 0.49
N ASN A 208 2.72 -7.87 1.07
CA ASN A 208 3.74 -8.75 1.66
C ASN A 208 3.80 -10.08 0.92
N TYR A 209 5.01 -10.47 0.48
CA TYR A 209 5.21 -11.73 -0.24
C TYR A 209 4.81 -12.93 0.63
N SER A 210 3.88 -13.73 0.12
CA SER A 210 3.29 -14.88 0.81
C SER A 210 3.41 -16.20 0.03
N GLY A 211 4.34 -16.29 -0.92
CA GLY A 211 4.62 -17.51 -1.66
C GLY A 211 4.15 -17.49 -3.12
N HIS A 212 3.95 -18.68 -3.69
CA HIS A 212 3.80 -18.91 -5.14
C HIS A 212 2.63 -18.15 -5.80
N GLY A 213 1.51 -18.04 -5.11
CA GLY A 213 0.30 -17.36 -5.65
C GLY A 213 0.21 -15.87 -5.33
N PHE A 214 1.21 -15.29 -4.65
CA PHE A 214 1.21 -13.89 -4.20
C PHE A 214 0.87 -12.90 -5.32
N SER A 215 1.46 -13.05 -6.51
CA SER A 215 1.25 -12.12 -7.64
C SER A 215 -0.21 -12.03 -8.11
N LYS A 216 -1.04 -13.03 -7.78
CA LYS A 216 -2.47 -13.09 -8.11
C LYS A 216 -3.38 -12.83 -6.91
N MET A 217 -2.82 -12.52 -5.73
CA MET A 217 -3.57 -12.19 -4.52
C MET A 217 -4.01 -10.72 -4.55
N ASN A 218 -4.97 -10.43 -5.39
CA ASN A 218 -5.59 -9.10 -5.53
C ASN A 218 -7.11 -9.24 -5.49
N PHE A 219 -7.78 -8.11 -5.28
CA PHE A 219 -9.24 -7.99 -5.27
C PHE A 219 -9.66 -6.63 -5.84
N ILE A 220 -10.93 -6.49 -6.16
CA ILE A 220 -11.52 -5.21 -6.54
C ILE A 220 -12.35 -4.69 -5.37
N ALA A 221 -12.07 -3.46 -4.97
CA ALA A 221 -12.83 -2.69 -4.00
C ALA A 221 -13.69 -1.69 -4.77
N THR A 222 -15.00 -1.89 -4.79
CA THR A 222 -15.95 -1.04 -5.50
C THR A 222 -16.63 -0.12 -4.50
N ALA A 223 -16.39 1.18 -4.63
CA ALA A 223 -17.16 2.20 -3.94
C ALA A 223 -18.35 2.62 -4.83
N SER A 224 -19.55 2.61 -4.29
CA SER A 224 -20.80 2.87 -5.02
C SER A 224 -21.71 3.83 -4.24
N THR A 225 -22.81 4.26 -4.88
CA THR A 225 -23.87 4.97 -4.14
C THR A 225 -24.56 4.04 -3.14
N ASP A 226 -25.27 4.60 -2.16
CA ASP A 226 -26.01 3.78 -1.18
C ASP A 226 -27.04 2.88 -1.89
N GLU A 227 -27.73 3.39 -2.92
CA GLU A 227 -28.74 2.62 -3.68
C GLU A 227 -28.11 1.46 -4.45
N ASP A 228 -26.92 1.67 -5.04
CA ASP A 228 -26.20 0.63 -5.79
C ASP A 228 -25.63 -0.41 -4.84
N PHE A 229 -25.14 0.02 -3.68
CA PHE A 229 -24.69 -0.88 -2.62
C PHE A 229 -25.82 -1.77 -2.10
N ASP A 230 -26.99 -1.19 -1.82
CA ASP A 230 -28.17 -1.94 -1.39
C ASP A 230 -28.65 -2.93 -2.46
N ARG A 231 -28.58 -2.55 -3.74
CA ARG A 231 -28.88 -3.43 -4.87
C ARG A 231 -27.90 -4.59 -4.93
N TRP A 232 -26.62 -4.32 -4.77
CA TRP A 232 -25.59 -5.34 -4.73
C TRP A 232 -25.79 -6.32 -3.54
N VAL A 233 -26.10 -5.82 -2.34
CA VAL A 233 -26.42 -6.67 -1.17
C VAL A 233 -27.59 -7.60 -1.47
N LYS A 234 -28.68 -7.09 -2.10
CA LYS A 234 -29.82 -7.91 -2.52
C LYS A 234 -29.41 -8.97 -3.52
N GLN A 235 -28.56 -8.63 -4.47
CA GLN A 235 -28.01 -9.56 -5.46
C GLN A 235 -27.18 -10.68 -4.80
N VAL A 236 -26.28 -10.33 -3.87
CA VAL A 236 -25.50 -11.32 -3.12
C VAL A 236 -26.40 -12.27 -2.35
N ARG A 237 -27.43 -11.75 -1.67
CA ARG A 237 -28.41 -12.57 -0.94
C ARG A 237 -29.23 -13.51 -1.82
N SER A 238 -29.47 -13.14 -3.08
CA SER A 238 -30.23 -13.96 -4.03
C SER A 238 -29.37 -14.97 -4.80
N SER A 239 -28.05 -14.80 -4.83
CA SER A 239 -27.17 -15.51 -5.78
C SER A 239 -26.80 -16.93 -5.37
N ALA A 240 -26.87 -17.32 -4.09
CA ALA A 240 -26.59 -18.71 -3.68
C ALA A 240 -27.12 -19.02 -2.27
N PRO A 241 -27.83 -20.16 -2.09
CA PRO A 241 -28.28 -20.62 -0.77
C PRO A 241 -27.16 -21.23 0.10
N ILE A 242 -25.88 -21.10 -0.31
CA ILE A 242 -24.74 -21.71 0.38
C ILE A 242 -24.43 -20.89 1.63
N VAL A 243 -24.46 -21.54 2.78
CA VAL A 243 -24.04 -20.96 4.05
C VAL A 243 -22.53 -20.99 4.11
N PHE A 244 -21.92 -19.84 4.42
CA PHE A 244 -20.50 -19.72 4.69
C PHE A 244 -20.22 -20.07 6.13
N ASP A 245 -20.17 -21.38 6.40
CA ASP A 245 -19.81 -21.94 7.69
C ASP A 245 -18.29 -22.22 7.78
N PHE A 246 -17.85 -22.63 8.94
CA PHE A 246 -16.44 -22.91 9.17
C PHE A 246 -15.90 -24.10 8.34
N ALA A 247 -16.73 -25.08 7.99
CA ALA A 247 -16.33 -26.19 7.13
C ALA A 247 -16.11 -25.71 5.68
N THR A 248 -17.00 -24.87 5.17
CA THR A 248 -16.86 -24.22 3.87
C THR A 248 -15.64 -23.30 3.84
N PHE A 249 -15.43 -22.51 4.92
CA PHE A 249 -14.24 -21.69 5.06
C PHE A 249 -12.95 -22.54 4.94
N LYS A 250 -12.83 -23.66 5.64
CA LYS A 250 -11.65 -24.54 5.56
C LYS A 250 -11.38 -25.05 4.15
N ARG A 251 -12.43 -25.37 3.37
CA ARG A 251 -12.26 -25.77 1.96
C ARG A 251 -11.74 -24.63 1.09
N ILE A 252 -12.28 -23.44 1.30
CA ILE A 252 -11.86 -22.25 0.56
C ILE A 252 -10.47 -21.80 0.95
N ALA A 253 -10.09 -21.95 2.20
CA ALA A 253 -8.77 -21.59 2.72
C ALA A 253 -7.64 -22.46 2.14
N GLN A 254 -7.95 -23.59 1.47
CA GLN A 254 -6.92 -24.39 0.79
C GLN A 254 -6.19 -23.55 -0.28
N PRO A 255 -4.87 -23.74 -0.47
CA PRO A 255 -4.08 -22.98 -1.43
C PRO A 255 -4.69 -22.99 -2.83
N SER A 256 -4.94 -21.81 -3.39
CA SER A 256 -5.38 -21.66 -4.78
C SER A 256 -5.11 -20.26 -5.27
N HIS A 257 -4.70 -20.08 -6.52
CA HIS A 257 -4.40 -18.80 -7.14
C HIS A 257 -5.37 -18.47 -8.26
N GLY A 258 -5.65 -17.16 -8.43
CA GLY A 258 -6.61 -16.69 -9.42
C GLY A 258 -8.03 -17.15 -9.13
N HIS A 259 -8.39 -17.25 -7.84
CA HIS A 259 -9.71 -17.68 -7.41
C HIS A 259 -10.76 -16.67 -7.90
N ALA A 260 -11.82 -17.18 -8.52
CA ALA A 260 -12.93 -16.35 -8.99
C ALA A 260 -13.67 -15.68 -7.81
N VAL A 261 -14.38 -14.60 -8.11
CA VAL A 261 -15.30 -13.98 -7.15
C VAL A 261 -16.42 -14.96 -6.81
N VAL A 262 -16.68 -15.13 -5.52
CA VAL A 262 -17.77 -15.97 -5.00
C VAL A 262 -18.54 -15.19 -3.96
N HIS A 263 -19.85 -15.34 -3.95
CA HIS A 263 -20.76 -14.71 -3.01
C HIS A 263 -21.43 -15.75 -2.11
N PHE A 264 -21.66 -15.37 -0.86
CA PHE A 264 -22.38 -16.19 0.12
C PHE A 264 -23.51 -15.38 0.74
N ALA A 265 -24.72 -15.88 0.59
CA ALA A 265 -25.93 -15.23 1.06
C ALA A 265 -26.11 -15.26 2.59
N LYS A 266 -25.39 -16.15 3.28
CA LYS A 266 -25.46 -16.30 4.73
C LYS A 266 -24.11 -16.71 5.30
N VAL A 267 -23.75 -16.12 6.45
CA VAL A 267 -22.51 -16.41 7.17
C VAL A 267 -22.82 -16.96 8.56
N GLU A 268 -22.02 -17.94 9.01
CA GLU A 268 -22.06 -18.44 10.39
C GLU A 268 -21.67 -17.31 11.37
N PRO A 269 -22.50 -16.98 12.37
CA PRO A 269 -22.13 -16.01 13.36
C PRO A 269 -20.85 -16.38 14.11
N GLY A 270 -19.95 -15.43 14.30
CA GLY A 270 -18.68 -15.66 15.00
C GLY A 270 -17.60 -16.38 14.19
N LEU A 271 -17.80 -16.61 12.87
CA LEU A 271 -16.81 -17.25 11.99
C LEU A 271 -15.44 -16.57 12.11
N PHE A 272 -15.38 -15.25 12.03
CA PHE A 272 -14.14 -14.47 12.12
C PHE A 272 -13.37 -14.74 13.42
N LYS A 273 -14.07 -14.69 14.55
CA LYS A 273 -13.47 -15.02 15.85
C LYS A 273 -12.94 -16.44 15.87
N ARG A 274 -13.70 -17.39 15.34
CA ARG A 274 -13.30 -18.80 15.28
C ARG A 274 -12.05 -19.02 14.43
N VAL A 275 -11.86 -18.24 13.37
CA VAL A 275 -10.63 -18.27 12.57
C VAL A 275 -9.43 -17.76 13.38
N ILE A 276 -9.60 -16.72 14.17
CA ILE A 276 -8.54 -16.20 15.06
C ILE A 276 -8.20 -17.22 16.15
N ASP A 277 -9.22 -17.77 16.81
CA ASP A 277 -9.07 -18.69 17.94
C ASP A 277 -8.29 -19.98 17.58
N GLN A 278 -8.24 -20.38 16.30
CA GLN A 278 -7.42 -21.51 15.85
C GLN A 278 -5.92 -21.35 16.15
N PHE A 279 -5.45 -20.09 16.23
CA PHE A 279 -4.04 -19.77 16.42
C PHE A 279 -3.70 -19.33 17.85
N ILE A 280 -4.68 -18.95 18.67
CA ILE A 280 -4.46 -18.47 20.05
C ILE A 280 -4.14 -19.62 21.01
N GLY A 281 -4.68 -20.83 20.78
CA GLY A 281 -4.43 -22.02 21.63
C GLY A 281 -3.11 -22.75 21.36
N VAL A 282 -2.34 -22.30 20.37
CA VAL A 282 -1.15 -23.01 19.85
C VAL A 282 0.15 -22.52 20.49
N GLY A 283 0.09 -21.44 21.31
CA GLY A 283 1.29 -20.73 21.82
C GLY A 283 2.09 -21.47 22.90
N GLU A 284 1.54 -22.47 23.60
CA GLU A 284 2.25 -23.13 24.71
C GLU A 284 2.71 -24.57 24.44
N ASN A 285 2.19 -25.25 23.40
CA ASN A 285 2.55 -26.65 23.08
C ASN A 285 2.60 -27.02 21.59
N ALA A 286 2.58 -26.12 20.65
CA ALA A 286 2.69 -26.48 19.25
C ALA A 286 4.12 -26.28 18.74
N LYS A 287 4.75 -27.40 18.41
CA LYS A 287 5.87 -27.41 17.47
C LYS A 287 5.37 -26.74 16.18
N PRO A 288 6.10 -25.75 15.62
CA PRO A 288 5.74 -25.19 14.33
C PRO A 288 5.64 -26.34 13.33
N GLN A 289 4.48 -26.53 12.71
CA GLN A 289 4.40 -27.31 11.49
C GLN A 289 5.22 -26.52 10.43
N VAL A 290 6.50 -26.82 10.39
CA VAL A 290 7.35 -26.47 9.27
C VAL A 290 6.68 -27.16 8.08
N LEU A 291 6.13 -26.34 7.17
CA LEU A 291 5.72 -26.79 5.84
C LEU A 291 6.87 -27.64 5.31
N GLN A 292 6.66 -28.95 5.22
CA GLN A 292 7.54 -29.81 4.44
C GLN A 292 7.39 -29.33 3.00
N ILE A 293 8.33 -28.50 2.59
CA ILE A 293 8.56 -28.21 1.18
C ILE A 293 9.00 -29.58 0.64
N SER A 294 8.10 -30.26 -0.07
CA SER A 294 8.47 -31.44 -0.86
C SER A 294 9.54 -30.99 -1.82
N GLU A 295 10.75 -31.46 -1.62
CA GLU A 295 11.83 -31.29 -2.60
C GLU A 295 11.33 -31.77 -3.96
N PRO A 296 11.62 -31.04 -5.04
CA PRO A 296 11.27 -31.52 -6.37
C PRO A 296 11.99 -32.83 -6.63
N ASP A 297 11.21 -33.84 -6.99
CA ASP A 297 11.71 -35.16 -7.42
C ASP A 297 12.73 -35.01 -8.57
N THR A 298 14.00 -35.20 -8.27
CA THR A 298 15.11 -35.15 -9.21
C THR A 298 15.33 -36.47 -9.96
N SER A 299 14.38 -37.42 -9.90
CA SER A 299 14.53 -38.78 -10.46
C SER A 299 14.12 -38.92 -11.93
N SER A 300 14.09 -37.84 -12.72
CA SER A 300 13.86 -37.96 -14.18
C SER A 300 14.97 -37.31 -14.97
N LYS A 301 16.19 -37.90 -14.88
CA LYS A 301 17.26 -37.78 -15.89
C LYS A 301 18.08 -39.07 -15.89
N GLU A 302 17.66 -40.00 -16.65
CA GLU A 302 18.49 -40.95 -17.40
C GLU A 302 17.90 -41.12 -18.81
#